data_76bfead84eca9f532d5824865b46f614
#
_entry.id   76bfead84eca9f532d5824865b46f614
#
_cell.length_a   1.000
_cell.length_b   1.000
_cell.length_c   1.000
_cell.angle_alpha   90.00
_cell.angle_beta   90.00
_cell.angle_gamma   90.00
#
_symmetry.space_group_name_H-M   'P 1'
#
loop_
_entity.id
_entity.type
_entity.pdbx_description
1 polymer ?
#
loop_
_entity_poly.entity_id
_entity_poly.type
_entity_poly.pdbx_seq_one_letter_code
_entity_poly.pdbx_strand_id
1 'polypeptide(L)'
;MSAEIKELSPKQVWSNFYDLTQIPRPTGHTEAVSRHVYEFGKSLGLETLQDKVGNVLIRKPATPGMENRKTVTLQAHLDMVPQKNSSVNHNFLTDPIDAWIDGEWVKARETTLGADDGIGASLAMAILQDNSLKHGPIEALFTIDEEEGMVGAVDLKPGFLKGDILLNCDSEKEGELFVGCAGGIDMNISFQFKEDTYIPEGDVAVKLLLTGLKGGHSGVDIHLGRANANKLMFRFLKEAVCDYGARLSAIEGGNLRNAIPREAIAIVTIPGDNVEALWELVSDYQDIFREENKGVEDHISFTAEIVDLPTTLIPEEIQDDLINAIEGCQNGPITMLNDFPGTVESSSNLSIVKTSDELIEVKLLIRSSSESRKEALCSSLDSIFSLAGAKVEATNSYNGWQPNIDSPILEVMKEAYKELFGVDAEVKVMHAGLECGIIQGAYPSMDMISIGPDIEHPHSPDERVRIESVAHTWELIKATLEKI
;
A
#
# COMPACT_ATOMS: atom_id res chain seq x y z
N MET A 1 10.99 22.35 20.29
CA MET A 1 11.61 21.50 19.24
C MET A 1 12.81 20.86 19.85
N SER A 2 12.81 19.54 19.95
CA SER A 2 13.82 18.84 20.73
C SER A 2 15.03 18.51 19.84
N ALA A 3 16.02 19.43 19.80
CA ALA A 3 17.32 19.14 19.20
C ALA A 3 18.05 17.96 19.89
N GLU A 4 17.50 17.43 20.97
CA GLU A 4 17.98 16.25 21.69
C GLU A 4 17.99 14.99 20.82
N ILE A 5 17.12 14.92 19.80
CA ILE A 5 17.13 13.84 18.80
C ILE A 5 18.51 13.71 18.13
N LYS A 6 19.21 14.82 17.87
CA LYS A 6 20.56 14.81 17.28
C LYS A 6 21.62 14.13 18.16
N GLU A 7 21.35 13.96 19.45
CA GLU A 7 22.29 13.32 20.38
C GLU A 7 22.03 11.81 20.54
N LEU A 8 20.98 11.27 19.90
CA LEU A 8 20.75 9.83 19.86
C LEU A 8 21.83 9.10 19.05
N SER A 9 22.01 7.82 19.32
CA SER A 9 22.96 6.97 18.59
C SER A 9 22.23 6.10 17.57
N PRO A 10 22.74 6.01 16.33
CA PRO A 10 23.94 6.64 15.75
C PRO A 10 23.73 8.14 15.47
N LYS A 11 24.69 8.96 15.94
CA LYS A 11 24.54 10.42 15.92
C LYS A 11 24.36 11.01 14.50
N GLN A 12 25.07 10.48 13.50
CA GLN A 12 24.96 10.96 12.12
C GLN A 12 23.57 10.72 11.56
N VAL A 13 23.00 9.54 11.79
CA VAL A 13 21.65 9.19 11.32
C VAL A 13 20.62 10.12 11.92
N TRP A 14 20.62 10.26 13.25
CA TRP A 14 19.64 11.11 13.95
C TRP A 14 19.83 12.61 13.68
N SER A 15 21.05 13.05 13.41
CA SER A 15 21.29 14.43 12.97
C SER A 15 20.71 14.70 11.59
N ASN A 16 20.92 13.78 10.62
CA ASN A 16 20.34 13.88 9.29
C ASN A 16 18.80 13.83 9.35
N PHE A 17 18.25 12.90 10.14
CA PHE A 17 16.81 12.77 10.30
C PHE A 17 16.18 14.05 10.87
N TYR A 18 16.78 14.60 11.93
CA TYR A 18 16.29 15.86 12.48
C TYR A 18 16.33 16.98 11.42
N ASP A 19 17.40 17.08 10.64
CA ASP A 19 17.50 18.11 9.60
C ASP A 19 16.42 17.90 8.51
N LEU A 20 16.09 16.67 8.13
CA LEU A 20 14.98 16.35 7.23
C LEU A 20 13.62 16.74 7.82
N THR A 21 13.39 16.54 9.13
CA THR A 21 12.13 16.96 9.78
C THR A 21 11.93 18.48 9.78
N GLN A 22 13.00 19.27 9.59
CA GLN A 22 12.90 20.73 9.54
C GLN A 22 12.57 21.26 8.12
N ILE A 23 12.51 20.36 7.12
CA ILE A 23 12.20 20.72 5.73
C ILE A 23 10.82 20.16 5.38
N PRO A 24 9.83 21.01 5.09
CA PRO A 24 8.56 20.55 4.55
C PRO A 24 8.76 19.70 3.27
N ARG A 25 8.22 18.47 3.29
CA ARG A 25 8.41 17.49 2.22
C ARG A 25 7.20 16.59 1.98
N PRO A 26 5.96 17.12 2.03
CA PRO A 26 4.81 16.28 1.72
C PRO A 26 4.85 15.87 0.25
N THR A 27 4.31 14.70 -0.07
CA THR A 27 4.19 14.17 -1.43
C THR A 27 3.67 15.23 -2.39
N GLY A 28 4.24 15.33 -3.58
CA GLY A 28 3.97 16.37 -4.56
C GLY A 28 4.66 17.73 -4.33
N HIS A 29 5.44 17.87 -3.23
CA HIS A 29 6.15 19.10 -2.86
C HIS A 29 7.55 18.81 -2.32
N THR A 30 8.36 18.12 -3.11
CA THR A 30 9.67 17.56 -2.71
C THR A 30 10.88 18.40 -3.15
N GLU A 31 10.69 19.53 -3.84
CA GLU A 31 11.80 20.31 -4.40
C GLU A 31 12.77 20.84 -3.33
N ALA A 32 12.26 21.19 -2.14
CA ALA A 32 13.10 21.73 -1.07
C ALA A 32 14.01 20.65 -0.47
N VAL A 33 13.47 19.47 -0.21
CA VAL A 33 14.23 18.33 0.35
C VAL A 33 15.18 17.74 -0.68
N SER A 34 14.78 17.61 -1.95
CA SER A 34 15.66 17.20 -3.05
C SER A 34 16.87 18.13 -3.19
N ARG A 35 16.63 19.44 -3.13
CA ARG A 35 17.72 20.43 -3.14
C ARG A 35 18.63 20.28 -1.93
N HIS A 36 18.08 20.07 -0.74
CA HIS A 36 18.86 19.86 0.47
C HIS A 36 19.81 18.65 0.32
N VAL A 37 19.30 17.51 -0.16
CA VAL A 37 20.09 16.29 -0.38
C VAL A 37 21.11 16.49 -1.49
N TYR A 38 20.76 17.22 -2.56
CA TYR A 38 21.71 17.57 -3.60
C TYR A 38 22.89 18.40 -3.07
N GLU A 39 22.61 19.47 -2.31
CA GLU A 39 23.64 20.31 -1.70
C GLU A 39 24.45 19.56 -0.64
N PHE A 40 23.81 18.63 0.09
CA PHE A 40 24.50 17.75 1.02
C PHE A 40 25.60 16.92 0.31
N GLY A 41 25.28 16.25 -0.80
CA GLY A 41 26.28 15.49 -1.57
C GLY A 41 27.42 16.37 -2.09
N LYS A 42 27.08 17.58 -2.58
CA LYS A 42 28.09 18.58 -3.01
C LYS A 42 28.99 19.03 -1.84
N SER A 43 28.43 19.20 -0.66
CA SER A 43 29.21 19.62 0.53
C SER A 43 30.25 18.58 0.96
N LEU A 44 30.00 17.30 0.68
CA LEU A 44 30.92 16.18 0.90
C LEU A 44 31.99 16.06 -0.21
N GLY A 45 31.87 16.85 -1.27
CA GLY A 45 32.76 16.77 -2.45
C GLY A 45 32.50 15.54 -3.33
N LEU A 46 31.32 14.92 -3.20
CA LEU A 46 30.93 13.72 -3.94
C LEU A 46 30.28 14.07 -5.29
N GLU A 47 30.40 13.16 -6.26
CA GLU A 47 29.61 13.24 -7.50
C GLU A 47 28.13 13.19 -7.15
N THR A 48 27.42 14.26 -7.49
CA THR A 48 25.98 14.40 -7.17
C THR A 48 25.24 14.79 -8.43
N LEU A 49 24.24 14.01 -8.77
CA LEU A 49 23.39 14.17 -9.95
C LEU A 49 21.93 14.35 -9.50
N GLN A 50 21.17 15.07 -10.29
CA GLN A 50 19.72 15.16 -10.15
C GLN A 50 19.10 14.89 -11.51
N ASP A 51 18.08 14.06 -11.56
CA ASP A 51 17.34 13.83 -12.79
C ASP A 51 16.25 14.89 -13.02
N LYS A 52 15.45 14.72 -14.08
CA LYS A 52 14.47 15.72 -14.50
C LYS A 52 13.26 15.83 -13.56
N VAL A 53 12.93 14.72 -12.87
CA VAL A 53 11.78 14.70 -11.96
C VAL A 53 12.14 15.14 -10.55
N GLY A 54 13.43 15.09 -10.18
CA GLY A 54 13.91 15.56 -8.90
C GLY A 54 14.61 14.49 -8.05
N ASN A 55 14.72 13.24 -8.53
CA ASN A 55 15.53 12.23 -7.86
C ASN A 55 16.99 12.67 -7.75
N VAL A 56 17.61 12.38 -6.61
CA VAL A 56 19.00 12.72 -6.35
C VAL A 56 19.84 11.45 -6.25
N LEU A 57 20.97 11.42 -6.97
CA LEU A 57 21.95 10.32 -6.93
C LEU A 57 23.30 10.86 -6.48
N ILE A 58 23.85 10.30 -5.40
CA ILE A 58 25.16 10.66 -4.86
C ILE A 58 26.08 9.45 -4.94
N ARG A 59 27.28 9.62 -5.52
CA ARG A 59 28.25 8.53 -5.67
C ARG A 59 29.46 8.74 -4.77
N LYS A 60 29.76 7.72 -3.97
CA LYS A 60 30.94 7.67 -3.12
C LYS A 60 31.93 6.66 -3.68
N PRO A 61 33.18 7.06 -3.99
CA PRO A 61 34.23 6.15 -4.45
C PRO A 61 34.51 5.04 -3.43
N ALA A 62 34.95 3.90 -3.91
CA ALA A 62 35.39 2.80 -3.05
C ALA A 62 36.53 3.23 -2.13
N THR A 63 36.63 2.59 -0.98
CA THR A 63 37.80 2.65 -0.12
C THR A 63 39.01 2.11 -0.87
N PRO A 64 40.23 2.72 -0.73
CA PRO A 64 41.42 2.24 -1.42
C PRO A 64 41.67 0.74 -1.28
N GLY A 65 41.79 0.05 -2.42
CA GLY A 65 41.94 -1.41 -2.50
C GLY A 65 40.63 -2.19 -2.64
N MET A 66 39.48 -1.52 -2.66
CA MET A 66 38.16 -2.13 -2.82
C MET A 66 37.43 -1.71 -4.12
N GLU A 67 38.15 -1.14 -5.07
CA GLU A 67 37.60 -0.58 -6.32
C GLU A 67 37.00 -1.64 -7.25
N ASN A 68 37.40 -2.88 -7.11
CA ASN A 68 36.90 -4.02 -7.90
C ASN A 68 35.71 -4.75 -7.27
N ARG A 69 35.22 -4.29 -6.13
CA ARG A 69 34.03 -4.83 -5.50
C ARG A 69 32.77 -4.37 -6.22
N LYS A 70 31.65 -5.09 -6.00
CA LYS A 70 30.36 -4.73 -6.56
C LYS A 70 29.94 -3.34 -6.09
N THR A 71 29.30 -2.60 -6.97
CA THR A 71 28.68 -1.30 -6.62
C THR A 71 27.36 -1.53 -5.89
N VAL A 72 27.20 -0.92 -4.74
CA VAL A 72 25.96 -0.99 -3.94
C VAL A 72 25.21 0.33 -4.02
N THR A 73 23.95 0.26 -4.39
CA THR A 73 23.00 1.38 -4.32
C THR A 73 22.19 1.29 -3.04
N LEU A 74 22.30 2.29 -2.16
CA LEU A 74 21.36 2.52 -1.06
C LEU A 74 20.19 3.33 -1.61
N GLN A 75 18.95 2.95 -1.33
CA GLN A 75 17.79 3.65 -1.88
C GLN A 75 16.78 3.95 -0.77
N ALA A 76 16.22 5.15 -0.82
CA ALA A 76 15.19 5.67 0.10
C ALA A 76 14.38 6.76 -0.59
N HIS A 77 13.11 6.97 -0.17
CA HIS A 77 12.34 8.10 -0.70
C HIS A 77 12.40 9.34 0.20
N LEU A 78 12.13 10.50 -0.38
CA LEU A 78 12.28 11.79 0.31
C LEU A 78 10.97 12.41 0.77
N ASP A 79 9.86 12.05 0.17
CA ASP A 79 8.54 12.55 0.56
C ASP A 79 7.99 11.88 1.82
N MET A 80 6.85 12.33 2.28
CA MET A 80 6.11 11.76 3.40
C MET A 80 4.62 12.04 3.25
N VAL A 81 3.79 11.15 3.78
CA VAL A 81 2.33 11.35 3.87
C VAL A 81 1.99 12.47 4.85
N PRO A 82 1.26 13.53 4.43
CA PRO A 82 0.91 14.67 5.29
C PRO A 82 -0.41 14.42 6.05
N GLN A 83 -0.36 13.73 7.19
CA GLN A 83 -1.53 13.50 8.04
C GLN A 83 -1.39 14.20 9.41
N LYS A 84 -2.51 14.72 9.93
CA LYS A 84 -2.57 15.36 11.26
C LYS A 84 -3.93 15.17 11.90
N ASN A 85 -3.97 15.30 13.23
CA ASN A 85 -5.23 15.39 13.95
C ASN A 85 -5.99 16.67 13.58
N SER A 86 -7.31 16.62 13.49
CA SER A 86 -8.15 17.74 13.07
C SER A 86 -8.06 18.96 14.01
N SER A 87 -7.67 18.73 15.26
CA SER A 87 -7.45 19.78 16.27
C SER A 87 -6.19 20.60 16.08
N VAL A 88 -5.24 20.13 15.23
CA VAL A 88 -3.90 20.72 15.10
C VAL A 88 -3.85 21.71 13.94
N ASN A 89 -3.33 22.89 14.23
CA ASN A 89 -3.02 23.89 13.21
C ASN A 89 -1.57 23.71 12.72
N HIS A 90 -1.36 22.81 11.75
CA HIS A 90 -0.08 22.55 11.10
C HIS A 90 -0.24 22.63 9.58
N ASN A 91 0.69 23.28 8.91
CA ASN A 91 0.74 23.39 7.46
C ASN A 91 1.97 22.65 6.92
N PHE A 92 1.77 21.46 6.36
CA PHE A 92 2.86 20.63 5.82
C PHE A 92 3.66 21.28 4.69
N LEU A 93 3.20 22.36 4.09
CA LEU A 93 3.93 23.09 3.06
C LEU A 93 4.94 24.11 3.64
N THR A 94 4.80 24.48 4.91
CA THR A 94 5.60 25.56 5.51
C THR A 94 6.19 25.25 6.86
N ASP A 95 5.55 24.36 7.61
CA ASP A 95 5.90 24.13 9.01
C ASP A 95 6.79 22.89 9.16
N PRO A 96 7.84 22.94 9.97
CA PRO A 96 8.66 21.79 10.30
C PRO A 96 7.89 20.80 11.17
N ILE A 97 8.24 19.52 11.10
CA ILE A 97 7.69 18.49 11.98
C ILE A 97 8.28 18.68 13.40
N ASP A 98 7.41 18.77 14.39
CA ASP A 98 7.81 18.86 15.81
C ASP A 98 8.05 17.46 16.39
N ALA A 99 9.20 16.88 16.02
CA ALA A 99 9.61 15.56 16.49
C ALA A 99 10.16 15.62 17.92
N TRP A 100 9.92 14.57 18.72
CA TRP A 100 10.34 14.47 20.11
C TRP A 100 10.60 13.02 20.54
N ILE A 101 11.36 12.84 21.62
CA ILE A 101 11.67 11.52 22.20
C ILE A 101 10.60 11.14 23.21
N ASP A 102 9.98 9.96 23.00
CA ASP A 102 8.99 9.35 23.89
C ASP A 102 9.47 7.96 24.36
N GLY A 103 10.24 7.92 25.42
CA GLY A 103 10.85 6.70 25.93
C GLY A 103 11.81 6.08 24.92
N GLU A 104 11.49 4.90 24.39
CA GLU A 104 12.27 4.19 23.37
C GLU A 104 11.93 4.59 21.92
N TRP A 105 11.03 5.55 21.75
CA TRP A 105 10.51 5.96 20.45
C TRP A 105 10.82 7.43 20.15
N VAL A 106 10.91 7.75 18.86
CA VAL A 106 10.78 9.13 18.35
C VAL A 106 9.43 9.25 17.69
N LYS A 107 8.71 10.32 17.98
CA LYS A 107 7.35 10.63 17.50
C LYS A 107 7.25 12.08 17.04
N ALA A 108 6.18 12.41 16.31
CA ALA A 108 5.77 13.79 16.06
C ALA A 108 4.59 14.19 16.97
N ARG A 109 4.37 15.51 17.16
CA ARG A 109 3.24 16.01 17.92
C ARG A 109 2.01 16.14 17.03
N GLU A 110 1.14 15.12 17.09
CA GLU A 110 -0.17 15.09 16.46
C GLU A 110 -0.15 15.21 14.90
N THR A 111 1.02 14.97 14.30
CA THR A 111 1.21 14.86 12.85
C THR A 111 1.94 13.56 12.54
N THR A 112 1.96 13.13 11.26
CA THR A 112 2.94 12.16 10.77
C THR A 112 4.35 12.62 11.10
N LEU A 113 5.25 11.67 11.39
CA LEU A 113 6.65 11.93 11.72
C LEU A 113 7.52 12.02 10.45
N GLY A 114 7.18 11.23 9.43
CA GLY A 114 7.97 11.02 8.22
C GLY A 114 9.23 10.19 8.50
N ALA A 115 9.14 9.22 9.43
CA ALA A 115 10.17 8.21 9.62
C ALA A 115 10.25 7.29 8.42
N ASP A 116 9.12 7.01 7.83
CA ASP A 116 8.88 6.46 6.52
C ASP A 116 9.01 7.59 5.48
N ASP A 117 10.01 7.60 4.57
CA ASP A 117 11.27 6.85 4.65
C ASP A 117 12.45 7.80 5.01
N GLY A 118 12.17 8.81 5.84
CA GLY A 118 13.17 9.78 6.31
C GLY A 118 14.33 9.13 7.11
N ILE A 119 14.08 7.98 7.78
CA ILE A 119 15.14 7.23 8.46
C ILE A 119 16.02 6.52 7.45
N GLY A 120 15.46 5.87 6.43
CA GLY A 120 16.24 5.25 5.36
C GLY A 120 17.09 6.27 4.61
N ALA A 121 16.52 7.42 4.26
CA ALA A 121 17.27 8.53 3.69
C ALA A 121 18.42 8.98 4.60
N SER A 122 18.17 9.07 5.91
CA SER A 122 19.20 9.48 6.91
C SER A 122 20.29 8.43 7.08
N LEU A 123 19.96 7.14 7.00
CA LEU A 123 20.93 6.02 6.99
C LEU A 123 21.84 6.12 5.77
N ALA A 124 21.27 6.29 4.58
CA ALA A 124 22.04 6.45 3.34
C ALA A 124 22.95 7.69 3.40
N MET A 125 22.45 8.84 3.88
CA MET A 125 23.25 10.05 4.09
C MET A 125 24.40 9.81 5.08
N ALA A 126 24.16 9.10 6.18
CA ALA A 126 25.18 8.80 7.19
C ALA A 126 26.29 7.89 6.64
N ILE A 127 25.95 6.89 5.79
CA ILE A 127 26.94 6.05 5.06
C ILE A 127 27.80 6.90 4.14
N LEU A 128 27.23 7.89 3.45
CA LEU A 128 28.01 8.81 2.63
C LEU A 128 29.00 9.64 3.45
N GLN A 129 28.65 10.02 4.69
CA GLN A 129 29.49 10.78 5.61
C GLN A 129 30.58 9.93 6.28
N ASP A 130 30.38 8.62 6.45
CA ASP A 130 31.29 7.75 7.19
C ASP A 130 32.56 7.45 6.37
N ASN A 131 33.68 8.03 6.80
CA ASN A 131 34.99 7.81 6.20
C ASN A 131 35.79 6.67 6.88
N SER A 132 35.23 6.03 7.88
CA SER A 132 35.88 4.92 8.61
C SER A 132 35.48 3.55 8.05
N LEU A 133 34.32 3.46 7.38
CA LEU A 133 33.79 2.23 6.79
C LEU A 133 34.62 1.80 5.58
N LYS A 134 34.89 0.50 5.49
CA LYS A 134 35.50 -0.11 4.30
C LYS A 134 34.42 -0.62 3.37
N HIS A 135 34.42 -0.15 2.13
CA HIS A 135 33.36 -0.46 1.17
C HIS A 135 33.82 -0.40 -0.28
N GLY A 136 33.16 -1.14 -1.16
CA GLY A 136 33.24 -0.96 -2.61
C GLY A 136 32.62 0.37 -3.05
N PRO A 137 32.44 0.63 -4.36
CA PRO A 137 31.74 1.84 -4.80
C PRO A 137 30.31 1.88 -4.26
N ILE A 138 29.85 3.04 -3.79
CA ILE A 138 28.49 3.24 -3.27
C ILE A 138 27.76 4.29 -4.11
N GLU A 139 26.51 4.03 -4.41
CA GLU A 139 25.51 5.00 -4.86
C GLU A 139 24.46 5.17 -3.76
N ALA A 140 23.98 6.38 -3.54
CA ALA A 140 22.78 6.64 -2.75
C ALA A 140 21.76 7.31 -3.66
N LEU A 141 20.66 6.61 -3.91
CA LEU A 141 19.52 7.07 -4.69
C LEU A 141 18.43 7.54 -3.73
N PHE A 142 18.03 8.78 -3.89
CA PHE A 142 16.92 9.39 -3.17
C PHE A 142 15.81 9.70 -4.17
N THR A 143 14.72 8.96 -4.07
CA THR A 143 13.55 9.11 -4.93
C THR A 143 12.57 10.14 -4.36
N ILE A 144 11.64 10.59 -5.19
CA ILE A 144 10.59 11.54 -4.82
C ILE A 144 9.21 10.93 -5.08
N ASP A 145 8.22 11.44 -4.34
CA ASP A 145 6.80 11.16 -4.55
C ASP A 145 6.51 9.65 -4.65
N GLU A 146 7.07 8.86 -3.71
CA GLU A 146 6.82 7.44 -3.58
C GLU A 146 5.36 7.20 -3.19
N GLU A 147 4.90 7.88 -2.16
CA GLU A 147 3.64 7.70 -1.45
C GLU A 147 2.40 7.93 -2.32
N GLU A 148 2.56 8.64 -3.43
CA GLU A 148 1.50 8.84 -4.41
C GLU A 148 1.99 8.53 -5.83
N GLY A 149 2.08 7.23 -6.14
CA GLY A 149 2.34 6.74 -7.49
C GLY A 149 3.77 6.40 -7.81
N MET A 150 4.71 6.44 -6.84
CA MET A 150 6.13 6.08 -7.01
C MET A 150 6.78 6.82 -8.17
N VAL A 151 6.47 8.12 -8.31
CA VAL A 151 6.82 8.93 -9.49
C VAL A 151 8.31 8.91 -9.78
N GLY A 152 9.12 9.03 -8.71
CA GLY A 152 10.58 9.00 -8.82
C GLY A 152 11.10 7.70 -9.43
N ALA A 153 10.62 6.55 -8.96
CA ALA A 153 11.02 5.24 -9.47
C ALA A 153 10.52 4.98 -10.90
N VAL A 154 9.27 5.38 -11.21
CA VAL A 154 8.65 5.22 -12.55
C VAL A 154 9.45 5.98 -13.62
N ASP A 155 9.93 7.17 -13.31
CA ASP A 155 10.71 7.98 -14.24
C ASP A 155 12.21 7.63 -14.29
N LEU A 156 12.69 6.74 -13.45
CA LEU A 156 14.08 6.32 -13.39
C LEU A 156 14.51 5.66 -14.71
N LYS A 157 15.50 6.22 -15.38
CA LYS A 157 15.94 5.74 -16.70
C LYS A 157 17.10 4.75 -16.59
N PRO A 158 17.14 3.69 -17.43
CA PRO A 158 18.28 2.80 -17.52
C PRO A 158 19.60 3.55 -17.72
N GLY A 159 20.64 3.16 -16.99
CA GLY A 159 21.96 3.76 -17.04
C GLY A 159 22.19 4.96 -16.11
N PHE A 160 21.17 5.41 -15.37
CA PHE A 160 21.35 6.41 -14.30
C PHE A 160 22.08 5.80 -13.11
N LEU A 161 21.69 4.59 -12.69
CA LEU A 161 22.40 3.79 -11.69
C LEU A 161 23.47 2.90 -12.33
N LYS A 162 24.52 2.62 -11.56
CA LYS A 162 25.60 1.67 -11.89
C LYS A 162 25.67 0.50 -10.91
N GLY A 163 24.79 0.49 -9.90
CA GLY A 163 24.77 -0.51 -8.86
C GLY A 163 24.54 -1.92 -9.39
N ASP A 164 25.30 -2.88 -8.87
CA ASP A 164 25.05 -4.32 -9.04
C ASP A 164 24.05 -4.84 -8.03
N ILE A 165 23.97 -4.17 -6.86
CA ILE A 165 23.15 -4.52 -5.71
C ILE A 165 22.39 -3.27 -5.27
N LEU A 166 21.13 -3.44 -4.87
CA LEU A 166 20.33 -2.38 -4.26
C LEU A 166 19.87 -2.80 -2.86
N LEU A 167 20.17 -1.95 -1.88
CA LEU A 167 19.62 -2.02 -0.53
C LEU A 167 18.56 -0.92 -0.42
N ASN A 168 17.30 -1.29 -0.49
CA ASN A 168 16.18 -0.40 -0.20
C ASN A 168 16.03 -0.30 1.32
N CYS A 169 15.83 0.90 1.86
CA CYS A 169 15.79 1.16 3.29
C CYS A 169 14.37 1.50 3.79
N ASP A 170 13.36 1.13 3.03
CA ASP A 170 11.96 1.55 3.14
C ASP A 170 11.05 0.49 3.83
N SER A 171 11.63 -0.53 4.44
CA SER A 171 10.89 -1.49 5.24
C SER A 171 10.75 -1.01 6.68
N GLU A 172 9.65 -1.40 7.34
CA GLU A 172 9.20 -0.86 8.61
C GLU A 172 9.37 -1.83 9.79
N LYS A 173 10.11 -2.94 9.59
CA LYS A 173 10.26 -3.96 10.62
C LYS A 173 11.69 -4.48 10.72
N GLU A 174 12.27 -4.27 11.90
CA GLU A 174 13.58 -4.83 12.23
C GLU A 174 13.58 -6.35 12.16
N GLY A 175 14.64 -6.92 11.58
CA GLY A 175 14.82 -8.37 11.50
C GLY A 175 14.08 -9.05 10.34
N GLU A 176 13.32 -8.31 9.56
CA GLU A 176 12.69 -8.79 8.33
C GLU A 176 13.54 -8.37 7.11
N LEU A 177 13.81 -9.33 6.23
CA LEU A 177 14.53 -9.14 4.97
C LEU A 177 13.56 -9.40 3.82
N PHE A 178 13.15 -8.34 3.13
CA PHE A 178 12.23 -8.48 2.00
C PHE A 178 13.01 -8.74 0.71
N VAL A 179 12.57 -9.77 -0.02
CA VAL A 179 13.19 -10.22 -1.28
C VAL A 179 12.22 -10.23 -2.45
N GLY A 180 11.06 -9.62 -2.28
CA GLY A 180 10.03 -9.51 -3.30
C GLY A 180 8.86 -8.65 -2.82
N CYS A 181 8.12 -8.09 -3.78
CA CYS A 181 6.89 -7.34 -3.49
C CYS A 181 5.85 -7.52 -4.60
N ALA A 182 4.59 -7.23 -4.29
CA ALA A 182 3.54 -7.24 -5.29
C ALA A 182 3.57 -5.96 -6.13
N GLY A 183 3.38 -6.11 -7.44
CA GLY A 183 2.90 -5.06 -8.30
C GLY A 183 1.39 -4.86 -8.18
N GLY A 184 0.85 -3.89 -8.86
CA GLY A 184 -0.58 -3.60 -8.86
C GLY A 184 -1.12 -3.19 -10.21
N ILE A 185 -2.44 -3.26 -10.35
CA ILE A 185 -3.19 -2.72 -11.47
C ILE A 185 -4.60 -2.36 -11.03
N ASP A 186 -5.03 -1.17 -11.37
CA ASP A 186 -6.37 -0.67 -11.12
C ASP A 186 -7.32 -1.12 -12.22
N MET A 187 -8.46 -1.70 -11.85
CA MET A 187 -9.57 -1.93 -12.78
C MET A 187 -10.70 -0.96 -12.48
N ASN A 188 -11.09 -0.21 -13.50
CA ASN A 188 -12.22 0.71 -13.49
C ASN A 188 -13.31 0.15 -14.40
N ILE A 189 -14.43 -0.18 -13.82
CA ILE A 189 -15.57 -0.80 -14.49
C ILE A 189 -16.76 0.14 -14.39
N SER A 190 -17.50 0.29 -15.47
CA SER A 190 -18.67 1.15 -15.50
C SER A 190 -19.83 0.52 -16.25
N PHE A 191 -20.99 0.51 -15.60
CA PHE A 191 -22.27 0.20 -16.21
C PHE A 191 -23.00 1.51 -16.46
N GLN A 192 -23.20 1.85 -17.73
CA GLN A 192 -24.02 3.00 -18.12
C GLN A 192 -25.43 2.52 -18.42
N PHE A 193 -26.42 3.20 -17.90
CA PHE A 193 -27.83 2.85 -18.10
C PHE A 193 -28.67 4.11 -18.22
N LYS A 194 -29.91 3.94 -18.62
CA LYS A 194 -30.94 4.95 -18.51
C LYS A 194 -31.90 4.52 -17.41
N GLU A 195 -32.10 5.38 -16.45
CA GLU A 195 -32.94 5.08 -15.28
C GLU A 195 -34.37 4.65 -15.68
N ASP A 196 -34.87 3.64 -14.96
CA ASP A 196 -36.26 3.22 -15.04
C ASP A 196 -37.08 4.06 -14.05
N THR A 197 -38.03 4.83 -14.55
CA THR A 197 -38.90 5.71 -13.74
C THR A 197 -40.17 4.99 -13.28
N TYR A 198 -40.39 3.75 -13.71
CA TYR A 198 -41.56 2.98 -13.29
C TYR A 198 -41.26 2.21 -12.00
N ILE A 199 -41.98 2.55 -10.94
CA ILE A 199 -42.03 1.81 -9.69
C ILE A 199 -43.41 1.19 -9.57
N PRO A 200 -43.54 -0.16 -9.38
CA PRO A 200 -44.84 -0.82 -9.25
C PRO A 200 -45.67 -0.24 -8.10
N GLU A 201 -46.97 -0.12 -8.31
CA GLU A 201 -47.91 0.32 -7.25
C GLU A 201 -47.97 -0.70 -6.12
N GLY A 202 -47.79 -0.24 -4.89
CA GLY A 202 -47.76 -1.10 -3.69
C GLY A 202 -46.38 -1.56 -3.26
N ASP A 203 -45.34 -1.22 -4.04
CA ASP A 203 -43.96 -1.44 -3.59
C ASP A 203 -43.59 -0.56 -2.42
N VAL A 204 -42.72 -1.09 -1.57
CA VAL A 204 -42.12 -0.42 -0.41
C VAL A 204 -40.62 -0.29 -0.64
N ALA A 205 -40.05 0.88 -0.35
CA ALA A 205 -38.62 1.05 -0.41
C ALA A 205 -37.94 0.67 0.91
N VAL A 206 -36.86 -0.05 0.81
CA VAL A 206 -36.07 -0.55 1.93
C VAL A 206 -34.62 -0.20 1.75
N LYS A 207 -34.03 0.40 2.78
CA LYS A 207 -32.61 0.59 2.89
C LYS A 207 -32.00 -0.58 3.64
N LEU A 208 -31.07 -1.26 2.99
CA LEU A 208 -30.25 -2.32 3.55
C LEU A 208 -28.93 -1.71 3.98
N LEU A 209 -28.49 -2.03 5.21
CA LEU A 209 -27.24 -1.50 5.77
C LEU A 209 -26.43 -2.65 6.38
N LEU A 210 -25.26 -2.91 5.79
CA LEU A 210 -24.25 -3.83 6.30
C LEU A 210 -23.09 -3.04 6.87
N THR A 211 -22.75 -3.27 8.15
CA THR A 211 -21.70 -2.58 8.89
C THR A 211 -20.99 -3.50 9.87
N GLY A 212 -20.02 -2.96 10.60
CA GLY A 212 -19.33 -3.65 11.69
C GLY A 212 -18.21 -4.58 11.25
N LEU A 213 -17.83 -4.56 9.96
CA LEU A 213 -16.66 -5.29 9.49
C LEU A 213 -15.38 -4.49 9.79
N LYS A 214 -14.26 -5.21 9.95
CA LYS A 214 -12.94 -4.62 10.29
C LYS A 214 -12.35 -3.80 9.14
N GLY A 215 -12.53 -4.26 7.91
CA GLY A 215 -11.81 -3.69 6.77
C GLY A 215 -10.30 -3.94 6.86
N GLY A 216 -9.49 -3.09 6.24
CA GLY A 216 -8.04 -3.17 6.28
C GLY A 216 -7.39 -2.88 4.94
N HIS A 217 -6.06 -2.96 4.88
CA HIS A 217 -5.31 -2.74 3.65
C HIS A 217 -5.46 -3.92 2.69
N SER A 218 -5.74 -3.64 1.41
CA SER A 218 -5.98 -4.65 0.37
C SER A 218 -4.75 -5.48 -0.03
N GLY A 219 -3.59 -5.16 0.49
CA GLY A 219 -2.35 -5.92 0.33
C GLY A 219 -2.01 -6.66 1.62
N VAL A 220 -1.44 -5.96 2.60
CA VAL A 220 -0.89 -6.56 3.82
C VAL A 220 -1.91 -7.27 4.69
N ASP A 221 -3.19 -6.91 4.62
CA ASP A 221 -4.27 -7.54 5.41
C ASP A 221 -5.12 -8.54 4.63
N ILE A 222 -4.95 -8.65 3.31
CA ILE A 222 -5.84 -9.45 2.44
C ILE A 222 -5.87 -10.94 2.81
N HIS A 223 -4.77 -11.43 3.38
CA HIS A 223 -4.63 -12.84 3.81
C HIS A 223 -5.34 -13.15 5.14
N LEU A 224 -5.80 -12.13 5.88
CA LEU A 224 -6.38 -12.31 7.21
C LEU A 224 -7.83 -12.84 7.20
N GLY A 225 -8.40 -13.09 6.02
CA GLY A 225 -9.76 -13.61 5.88
C GLY A 225 -10.85 -12.61 6.27
N ARG A 226 -10.55 -11.30 6.27
CA ARG A 226 -11.53 -10.25 6.55
C ARG A 226 -12.59 -10.21 5.45
N ALA A 227 -13.86 -10.08 5.86
CA ALA A 227 -14.96 -10.05 4.94
C ALA A 227 -15.01 -8.75 4.12
N ASN A 228 -15.46 -8.87 2.88
CA ASN A 228 -15.67 -7.74 1.97
C ASN A 228 -17.15 -7.39 1.94
N ALA A 229 -17.52 -6.18 2.41
CA ALA A 229 -18.90 -5.75 2.52
C ALA A 229 -19.66 -5.77 1.18
N ASN A 230 -18.99 -5.45 0.07
CA ASN A 230 -19.60 -5.50 -1.25
C ASN A 230 -19.97 -6.95 -1.62
N LYS A 231 -19.07 -7.91 -1.41
CA LYS A 231 -19.38 -9.33 -1.69
C LYS A 231 -20.53 -9.86 -0.85
N LEU A 232 -20.58 -9.53 0.45
CA LEU A 232 -21.66 -9.97 1.31
C LEU A 232 -22.99 -9.33 0.91
N MET A 233 -23.02 -8.03 0.58
CA MET A 233 -24.23 -7.34 0.14
C MET A 233 -24.76 -7.92 -1.17
N PHE A 234 -23.90 -8.17 -2.16
CA PHE A 234 -24.33 -8.70 -3.45
C PHE A 234 -24.81 -10.15 -3.36
N ARG A 235 -24.22 -10.96 -2.50
CA ARG A 235 -24.72 -12.31 -2.19
C ARG A 235 -26.15 -12.27 -1.66
N PHE A 236 -26.47 -11.35 -0.76
CA PHE A 236 -27.82 -11.13 -0.30
C PHE A 236 -28.74 -10.63 -1.40
N LEU A 237 -28.32 -9.60 -2.14
CA LEU A 237 -29.11 -9.02 -3.24
C LEU A 237 -29.46 -10.06 -4.31
N LYS A 238 -28.58 -11.02 -4.58
CA LYS A 238 -28.85 -12.09 -5.54
C LYS A 238 -30.13 -12.86 -5.16
N GLU A 239 -30.28 -13.27 -3.93
CA GLU A 239 -31.46 -13.99 -3.45
C GLU A 239 -32.68 -13.06 -3.34
N ALA A 240 -32.51 -11.86 -2.80
CA ALA A 240 -33.58 -10.88 -2.64
C ALA A 240 -34.23 -10.51 -3.98
N VAL A 241 -33.44 -10.37 -5.03
CA VAL A 241 -33.94 -10.09 -6.39
C VAL A 241 -34.59 -11.32 -7.00
N CYS A 242 -33.94 -12.50 -6.97
CA CYS A 242 -34.44 -13.70 -7.63
C CYS A 242 -35.71 -14.25 -7.01
N ASP A 243 -35.81 -14.27 -5.65
CA ASP A 243 -36.83 -15.03 -4.97
C ASP A 243 -37.88 -14.14 -4.29
N TYR A 244 -37.57 -12.88 -4.02
CA TYR A 244 -38.45 -11.95 -3.31
C TYR A 244 -38.95 -10.78 -4.16
N GLY A 245 -38.41 -10.63 -5.38
CA GLY A 245 -38.82 -9.58 -6.32
C GLY A 245 -38.28 -8.20 -5.94
N ALA A 246 -37.15 -8.15 -5.25
CA ALA A 246 -36.48 -6.88 -4.96
C ALA A 246 -35.94 -6.22 -6.24
N ARG A 247 -36.02 -4.89 -6.32
CA ARG A 247 -35.48 -4.07 -7.41
C ARG A 247 -34.52 -3.05 -6.87
N LEU A 248 -33.32 -3.01 -7.41
CA LEU A 248 -32.25 -2.12 -6.96
C LEU A 248 -32.46 -0.69 -7.49
N SER A 249 -32.42 0.29 -6.60
CA SER A 249 -32.38 1.71 -6.94
C SER A 249 -30.98 2.30 -6.81
N ALA A 250 -30.28 1.97 -5.73
CA ALA A 250 -28.91 2.47 -5.49
C ALA A 250 -28.10 1.49 -4.67
N ILE A 251 -26.79 1.52 -4.87
CA ILE A 251 -25.80 0.78 -4.09
C ILE A 251 -24.58 1.68 -3.83
N GLU A 252 -24.06 1.64 -2.61
CA GLU A 252 -22.81 2.27 -2.23
C GLU A 252 -22.06 1.39 -1.23
N GLY A 253 -20.81 1.02 -1.57
CA GLY A 253 -19.93 0.26 -0.69
C GLY A 253 -18.46 0.50 -0.99
N GLY A 254 -17.71 0.77 0.08
CA GLY A 254 -16.30 1.14 0.00
C GLY A 254 -16.06 2.56 -0.52
N ASN A 255 -14.92 3.13 -0.14
CA ASN A 255 -14.55 4.51 -0.50
C ASN A 255 -13.08 4.66 -0.90
N LEU A 256 -12.23 3.68 -0.62
CA LEU A 256 -10.81 3.67 -0.94
C LEU A 256 -10.44 2.42 -1.74
N ARG A 257 -9.68 2.61 -2.82
CA ARG A 257 -9.29 1.52 -3.71
C ARG A 257 -8.41 0.47 -3.03
N ASN A 258 -7.48 0.91 -2.20
CA ASN A 258 -6.53 0.06 -1.48
C ASN A 258 -7.03 -0.44 -0.11
N ALA A 259 -8.31 -0.27 0.19
CA ALA A 259 -8.94 -0.75 1.41
C ALA A 259 -9.97 -1.86 1.13
N ILE A 260 -10.06 -2.85 2.03
CA ILE A 260 -11.14 -3.83 2.05
C ILE A 260 -12.39 -3.11 2.56
N PRO A 261 -13.51 -3.08 1.79
CA PRO A 261 -14.71 -2.35 2.19
C PRO A 261 -15.35 -2.99 3.41
N ARG A 262 -15.65 -2.16 4.42
CA ARG A 262 -16.19 -2.59 5.71
C ARG A 262 -17.67 -2.27 5.90
N GLU A 263 -18.27 -1.54 4.97
CA GLU A 263 -19.66 -1.13 4.97
C GLU A 263 -20.23 -1.17 3.56
N ALA A 264 -21.51 -1.49 3.43
CA ALA A 264 -22.25 -1.38 2.19
C ALA A 264 -23.71 -1.01 2.47
N ILE A 265 -24.27 -0.15 1.62
CA ILE A 265 -25.64 0.34 1.68
C ILE A 265 -26.31 0.07 0.34
N ALA A 266 -27.51 -0.52 0.36
CA ALA A 266 -28.33 -0.65 -0.84
C ALA A 266 -29.74 -0.10 -0.57
N ILE A 267 -30.34 0.53 -1.59
CA ILE A 267 -31.74 0.93 -1.59
C ILE A 267 -32.46 0.05 -2.61
N VAL A 268 -33.44 -0.71 -2.17
CA VAL A 268 -34.23 -1.57 -3.00
C VAL A 268 -35.72 -1.22 -2.87
N THR A 269 -36.53 -1.50 -3.88
CA THR A 269 -37.97 -1.62 -3.72
C THR A 269 -38.35 -3.09 -3.69
N ILE A 270 -39.46 -3.41 -3.02
CA ILE A 270 -39.98 -4.76 -2.90
C ILE A 270 -41.52 -4.73 -2.85
N PRO A 271 -42.22 -5.71 -3.45
CA PRO A 271 -43.68 -5.82 -3.28
C PRO A 271 -44.08 -5.78 -1.81
N GLY A 272 -45.08 -4.98 -1.46
CA GLY A 272 -45.50 -4.80 -0.06
C GLY A 272 -45.82 -6.09 0.67
N ASP A 273 -46.34 -7.11 -0.04
CA ASP A 273 -46.66 -8.43 0.50
C ASP A 273 -45.39 -9.24 0.89
N ASN A 274 -44.22 -8.88 0.35
CA ASN A 274 -42.91 -9.56 0.57
C ASN A 274 -42.03 -8.86 1.62
N VAL A 275 -42.49 -7.75 2.22
CA VAL A 275 -41.68 -6.97 3.17
C VAL A 275 -41.32 -7.80 4.42
N GLU A 276 -42.26 -8.54 4.99
CA GLU A 276 -41.99 -9.37 6.18
C GLU A 276 -40.99 -10.49 5.85
N ALA A 277 -41.12 -11.12 4.69
CA ALA A 277 -40.21 -12.17 4.24
C ALA A 277 -38.77 -11.60 3.99
N LEU A 278 -38.65 -10.36 3.51
CA LEU A 278 -37.36 -9.70 3.37
C LEU A 278 -36.71 -9.45 4.75
N TRP A 279 -37.49 -9.09 5.78
CA TRP A 279 -37.00 -8.93 7.17
C TRP A 279 -36.44 -10.24 7.72
N GLU A 280 -37.17 -11.36 7.51
CA GLU A 280 -36.69 -12.68 7.89
C GLU A 280 -35.39 -13.03 7.17
N LEU A 281 -35.33 -12.79 5.85
CA LEU A 281 -34.10 -13.00 5.02
C LEU A 281 -32.90 -12.17 5.53
N VAL A 282 -33.11 -10.90 5.88
CA VAL A 282 -32.04 -10.04 6.45
C VAL A 282 -31.54 -10.61 7.77
N SER A 283 -32.44 -11.09 8.64
CA SER A 283 -32.08 -11.72 9.90
C SER A 283 -31.28 -13.00 9.70
N ASP A 284 -31.71 -13.85 8.77
CA ASP A 284 -31.04 -15.12 8.45
C ASP A 284 -29.62 -14.85 7.89
N TYR A 285 -29.47 -13.89 6.98
CA TYR A 285 -28.18 -13.53 6.42
C TYR A 285 -27.26 -12.89 7.46
N GLN A 286 -27.77 -12.11 8.40
CA GLN A 286 -26.97 -11.62 9.52
C GLN A 286 -26.36 -12.77 10.33
N ASP A 287 -27.15 -13.79 10.63
CA ASP A 287 -26.69 -14.94 11.38
C ASP A 287 -25.71 -15.80 10.55
N ILE A 288 -25.96 -15.98 9.25
CA ILE A 288 -25.07 -16.67 8.32
C ILE A 288 -23.72 -15.92 8.26
N PHE A 289 -23.72 -14.61 8.03
CA PHE A 289 -22.49 -13.82 7.93
C PHE A 289 -21.68 -13.86 9.23
N ARG A 290 -22.33 -13.83 10.40
CA ARG A 290 -21.67 -13.94 11.70
C ARG A 290 -21.03 -15.30 11.92
N GLU A 291 -21.71 -16.38 11.56
CA GLU A 291 -21.17 -17.73 11.75
C GLU A 291 -20.02 -18.02 10.77
N GLU A 292 -20.15 -17.63 9.50
CA GLU A 292 -19.10 -17.82 8.48
C GLU A 292 -17.82 -17.03 8.80
N ASN A 293 -17.94 -15.86 9.45
CA ASN A 293 -16.81 -14.97 9.74
C ASN A 293 -16.41 -14.95 11.22
N LYS A 294 -16.85 -15.96 11.98
CA LYS A 294 -16.58 -16.07 13.40
C LYS A 294 -15.10 -16.11 13.74
N GLY A 295 -14.69 -15.28 14.69
CA GLY A 295 -13.29 -15.13 15.09
C GLY A 295 -12.47 -14.18 14.22
N VAL A 296 -13.03 -13.72 13.10
CA VAL A 296 -12.44 -12.68 12.26
C VAL A 296 -13.27 -11.39 12.37
N GLU A 297 -14.59 -11.48 12.16
CA GLU A 297 -15.51 -10.34 12.18
C GLU A 297 -16.50 -10.49 13.34
N ASP A 298 -16.23 -9.85 14.48
CA ASP A 298 -17.00 -10.04 15.71
C ASP A 298 -18.23 -9.12 15.83
N HIS A 299 -18.37 -8.11 14.94
CA HIS A 299 -19.35 -7.04 15.08
C HIS A 299 -20.27 -6.84 13.86
N ILE A 300 -20.40 -7.86 12.99
CA ILE A 300 -21.26 -7.77 11.80
C ILE A 300 -22.69 -7.42 12.22
N SER A 301 -23.20 -6.36 11.60
CA SER A 301 -24.58 -5.91 11.71
C SER A 301 -25.17 -5.75 10.32
N PHE A 302 -26.25 -6.48 10.04
CA PHE A 302 -27.00 -6.36 8.79
C PHE A 302 -28.45 -6.02 9.11
N THR A 303 -28.90 -4.83 8.69
CA THR A 303 -30.20 -4.28 9.06
C THR A 303 -30.95 -3.77 7.83
N ALA A 304 -32.28 -3.71 7.98
CA ALA A 304 -33.18 -3.15 6.98
C ALA A 304 -34.11 -2.12 7.62
N GLU A 305 -34.38 -1.03 6.93
CA GLU A 305 -35.34 0.00 7.36
C GLU A 305 -36.19 0.48 6.19
N ILE A 306 -37.47 0.77 6.42
CA ILE A 306 -38.33 1.39 5.41
C ILE A 306 -37.91 2.84 5.24
N VAL A 307 -37.79 3.25 3.97
CA VAL A 307 -37.43 4.61 3.57
C VAL A 307 -38.43 5.14 2.55
N ASP A 308 -38.32 6.43 2.21
CA ASP A 308 -39.14 7.03 1.16
C ASP A 308 -38.85 6.34 -0.18
N LEU A 309 -39.91 6.16 -1.00
CA LEU A 309 -39.77 5.60 -2.34
C LEU A 309 -38.77 6.42 -3.18
N PRO A 310 -37.81 5.78 -3.85
CA PRO A 310 -36.93 6.46 -4.76
C PRO A 310 -37.71 6.97 -5.99
N THR A 311 -37.11 7.85 -6.74
CA THR A 311 -37.72 8.36 -8.00
C THR A 311 -37.45 7.46 -9.19
N THR A 312 -36.40 6.64 -9.11
CA THR A 312 -35.92 5.80 -10.21
C THR A 312 -35.36 4.47 -9.69
N LEU A 313 -35.35 3.47 -10.57
CA LEU A 313 -34.73 2.16 -10.36
C LEU A 313 -33.65 1.93 -11.42
N ILE A 314 -32.69 1.07 -11.08
CA ILE A 314 -31.77 0.49 -12.04
C ILE A 314 -32.55 -0.48 -12.93
N PRO A 315 -32.43 -0.44 -14.26
CA PRO A 315 -33.09 -1.39 -15.16
C PRO A 315 -32.78 -2.84 -14.77
N GLU A 316 -33.76 -3.74 -14.87
CA GLU A 316 -33.59 -5.15 -14.47
C GLU A 316 -32.40 -5.83 -15.11
N GLU A 317 -32.21 -5.62 -16.41
CA GLU A 317 -31.07 -6.19 -17.17
C GLU A 317 -29.71 -5.74 -16.56
N ILE A 318 -29.56 -4.46 -16.28
CA ILE A 318 -28.33 -3.90 -15.68
C ILE A 318 -28.16 -4.39 -14.23
N GLN A 319 -29.25 -4.44 -13.45
CA GLN A 319 -29.25 -4.99 -12.10
C GLN A 319 -28.75 -6.44 -12.08
N ASP A 320 -29.33 -7.28 -12.93
CA ASP A 320 -29.03 -8.71 -12.99
C ASP A 320 -27.60 -8.97 -13.48
N ASP A 321 -27.16 -8.23 -14.49
CA ASP A 321 -25.80 -8.28 -15.00
C ASP A 321 -24.78 -7.83 -13.94
N LEU A 322 -25.05 -6.73 -13.23
CA LEU A 322 -24.21 -6.24 -12.15
C LEU A 322 -24.10 -7.27 -11.02
N ILE A 323 -25.25 -7.80 -10.55
CA ILE A 323 -25.27 -8.80 -9.46
C ILE A 323 -24.51 -10.04 -9.88
N ASN A 324 -24.73 -10.56 -11.08
CA ASN A 324 -24.05 -11.74 -11.59
C ASN A 324 -22.55 -11.52 -11.73
N ALA A 325 -22.12 -10.34 -12.23
CA ALA A 325 -20.72 -10.00 -12.38
C ALA A 325 -19.99 -9.87 -11.03
N ILE A 326 -20.60 -9.19 -10.05
CA ILE A 326 -20.05 -9.03 -8.71
C ILE A 326 -19.99 -10.37 -7.95
N GLU A 327 -21.05 -11.22 -8.05
CA GLU A 327 -21.01 -12.55 -7.47
C GLU A 327 -19.94 -13.43 -8.10
N GLY A 328 -19.79 -13.39 -9.42
CA GLY A 328 -18.82 -14.18 -10.17
C GLY A 328 -17.39 -13.67 -10.07
N CYS A 329 -17.14 -12.39 -9.76
CA CYS A 329 -15.80 -11.84 -9.73
C CYS A 329 -14.97 -12.37 -8.54
N GLN A 330 -13.71 -12.65 -8.82
CA GLN A 330 -12.75 -13.10 -7.80
C GLN A 330 -12.44 -11.97 -6.83
N ASN A 331 -12.35 -12.29 -5.53
CA ASN A 331 -12.00 -11.36 -4.46
C ASN A 331 -11.21 -12.06 -3.36
N GLY A 332 -10.28 -11.35 -2.73
CA GLY A 332 -9.40 -11.90 -1.71
C GLY A 332 -8.12 -12.52 -2.30
N PRO A 333 -7.41 -13.37 -1.55
CA PRO A 333 -6.27 -14.14 -2.03
C PRO A 333 -6.68 -15.11 -3.14
N ILE A 334 -5.94 -15.10 -4.25
CA ILE A 334 -6.21 -15.99 -5.42
C ILE A 334 -5.15 -17.06 -5.53
N THR A 335 -3.87 -16.71 -5.38
CA THR A 335 -2.75 -17.65 -5.36
C THR A 335 -1.79 -17.33 -4.23
N MET A 336 -1.11 -18.37 -3.74
CA MET A 336 -0.12 -18.26 -2.67
C MET A 336 1.28 -18.56 -3.23
N LEU A 337 2.31 -17.98 -2.64
CA LEU A 337 3.71 -18.31 -2.96
C LEU A 337 4.07 -19.69 -2.40
N ASN A 338 4.66 -20.55 -3.24
CA ASN A 338 5.07 -21.88 -2.81
C ASN A 338 6.27 -21.84 -1.86
N ASP A 339 7.23 -20.95 -2.14
CA ASP A 339 8.48 -20.84 -1.38
C ASP A 339 8.33 -20.01 -0.09
N PHE A 340 7.19 -19.32 0.07
CA PHE A 340 6.86 -18.51 1.25
C PHE A 340 5.47 -18.89 1.78
N PRO A 341 5.35 -19.99 2.55
CA PRO A 341 4.07 -20.46 3.09
C PRO A 341 3.34 -19.35 3.87
N GLY A 342 2.05 -19.18 3.55
CA GLY A 342 1.20 -18.13 4.16
C GLY A 342 1.27 -16.77 3.46
N THR A 343 2.17 -16.58 2.48
CA THR A 343 2.29 -15.34 1.74
C THR A 343 1.46 -15.39 0.46
N VAL A 344 0.66 -14.35 0.23
CA VAL A 344 -0.16 -14.20 -0.97
C VAL A 344 0.73 -13.81 -2.15
N GLU A 345 0.56 -14.50 -3.29
CA GLU A 345 1.19 -14.12 -4.55
C GLU A 345 0.28 -13.17 -5.35
N SER A 346 -0.99 -13.54 -5.52
CA SER A 346 -1.94 -12.76 -6.28
C SER A 346 -3.25 -12.58 -5.51
N SER A 347 -3.82 -11.39 -5.56
CA SER A 347 -5.09 -11.05 -4.94
C SER A 347 -5.91 -10.09 -5.79
N SER A 348 -7.20 -10.04 -5.51
CA SER A 348 -8.11 -9.02 -6.01
C SER A 348 -8.90 -8.44 -4.84
N ASN A 349 -9.10 -7.13 -4.82
CA ASN A 349 -9.96 -6.45 -3.87
C ASN A 349 -11.06 -5.70 -4.60
N LEU A 350 -12.30 -6.14 -4.44
CA LEU A 350 -13.50 -5.42 -4.86
C LEU A 350 -13.69 -4.24 -3.91
N SER A 351 -13.08 -3.12 -4.23
CA SER A 351 -12.92 -2.00 -3.30
C SER A 351 -14.13 -1.07 -3.25
N ILE A 352 -14.69 -0.72 -4.39
CA ILE A 352 -15.76 0.27 -4.47
C ILE A 352 -16.84 -0.22 -5.41
N VAL A 353 -18.10 -0.11 -5.01
CA VAL A 353 -19.28 -0.21 -5.87
C VAL A 353 -20.16 0.99 -5.53
N LYS A 354 -20.46 1.82 -6.53
CA LYS A 354 -21.23 3.05 -6.29
C LYS A 354 -22.12 3.42 -7.47
N THR A 355 -23.38 3.67 -7.16
CA THR A 355 -24.35 4.25 -8.11
C THR A 355 -24.29 5.77 -8.05
N SER A 356 -24.29 6.41 -9.21
CA SER A 356 -24.46 7.85 -9.37
C SER A 356 -25.24 8.10 -10.66
N ASP A 357 -26.30 8.89 -10.60
CA ASP A 357 -27.19 9.19 -11.73
C ASP A 357 -27.42 7.96 -12.65
N GLU A 358 -27.01 8.00 -13.91
CA GLU A 358 -27.14 6.91 -14.91
C GLU A 358 -25.87 6.05 -15.01
N LEU A 359 -25.10 5.89 -13.92
CA LEU A 359 -23.80 5.19 -13.90
C LEU A 359 -23.63 4.35 -12.63
N ILE A 360 -23.14 3.12 -12.77
CA ILE A 360 -22.59 2.36 -11.65
C ILE A 360 -21.08 2.18 -11.89
N GLU A 361 -20.29 2.67 -10.95
CA GLU A 361 -18.85 2.46 -10.92
C GLU A 361 -18.52 1.24 -10.05
N VAL A 362 -17.66 0.37 -10.56
CA VAL A 362 -17.05 -0.72 -9.81
C VAL A 362 -15.54 -0.59 -9.93
N LYS A 363 -14.83 -0.58 -8.80
CA LYS A 363 -13.37 -0.46 -8.78
C LYS A 363 -12.77 -1.66 -8.07
N LEU A 364 -11.79 -2.28 -8.71
CA LEU A 364 -10.97 -3.33 -8.11
C LEU A 364 -9.51 -2.93 -8.14
N LEU A 365 -8.76 -3.46 -7.18
CA LEU A 365 -7.30 -3.43 -7.17
C LEU A 365 -6.78 -4.87 -7.21
N ILE A 366 -6.04 -5.19 -8.24
CA ILE A 366 -5.33 -6.45 -8.39
C ILE A 366 -3.89 -6.25 -7.92
N ARG A 367 -3.37 -7.21 -7.16
CA ARG A 367 -1.96 -7.28 -6.76
C ARG A 367 -1.37 -8.62 -7.12
N SER A 368 -0.11 -8.63 -7.56
CA SER A 368 0.65 -9.87 -7.77
C SER A 368 2.16 -9.59 -7.81
N SER A 369 2.96 -10.49 -7.25
CA SER A 369 4.41 -10.49 -7.44
C SER A 369 4.83 -11.12 -8.79
N SER A 370 3.90 -11.71 -9.54
CA SER A 370 4.09 -12.29 -10.86
C SER A 370 3.34 -11.48 -11.92
N GLU A 371 4.04 -10.85 -12.86
CA GLU A 371 3.44 -10.05 -13.92
C GLU A 371 2.46 -10.86 -14.76
N SER A 372 2.82 -12.08 -15.17
CA SER A 372 1.95 -12.93 -15.98
C SER A 372 0.66 -13.34 -15.26
N ARG A 373 0.70 -13.52 -13.93
CA ARG A 373 -0.50 -13.82 -13.13
C ARG A 373 -1.34 -12.57 -12.87
N LYS A 374 -0.71 -11.41 -12.72
CA LYS A 374 -1.39 -10.11 -12.65
C LYS A 374 -2.22 -9.88 -13.92
N GLU A 375 -1.60 -10.06 -15.08
CA GLU A 375 -2.27 -9.94 -16.39
C GLU A 375 -3.39 -10.98 -16.57
N ALA A 376 -3.16 -12.23 -16.18
CA ALA A 376 -4.15 -13.30 -16.28
C ALA A 376 -5.39 -13.01 -15.41
N LEU A 377 -5.18 -12.52 -14.18
CA LEU A 377 -6.27 -12.15 -13.28
C LEU A 377 -7.03 -10.94 -13.81
N CYS A 378 -6.32 -9.92 -14.31
CA CYS A 378 -6.91 -8.76 -14.98
C CYS A 378 -7.80 -9.19 -16.17
N SER A 379 -7.28 -10.06 -17.06
CA SER A 379 -8.02 -10.58 -18.19
C SER A 379 -9.24 -11.41 -17.79
N SER A 380 -9.16 -12.18 -16.70
CA SER A 380 -10.30 -12.95 -16.17
C SER A 380 -11.43 -12.04 -15.68
N LEU A 381 -11.08 -11.02 -14.93
CA LEU A 381 -12.04 -10.03 -14.41
C LEU A 381 -12.63 -9.18 -15.54
N ASP A 382 -11.80 -8.74 -16.49
CA ASP A 382 -12.28 -8.05 -17.70
C ASP A 382 -13.33 -8.90 -18.44
N SER A 383 -13.07 -10.19 -18.61
CA SER A 383 -14.00 -11.11 -19.28
C SER A 383 -15.35 -11.18 -18.56
N ILE A 384 -15.36 -11.25 -17.23
CA ILE A 384 -16.60 -11.31 -16.42
C ILE A 384 -17.41 -10.02 -16.63
N PHE A 385 -16.80 -8.86 -16.43
CA PHE A 385 -17.53 -7.60 -16.51
C PHE A 385 -17.90 -7.21 -17.96
N SER A 386 -17.07 -7.54 -18.93
CA SER A 386 -17.38 -7.33 -20.35
C SER A 386 -18.56 -8.21 -20.82
N LEU A 387 -18.65 -9.47 -20.35
CA LEU A 387 -19.80 -10.34 -20.60
C LEU A 387 -21.09 -9.78 -19.96
N ALA A 388 -20.99 -9.07 -18.84
CA ALA A 388 -22.09 -8.36 -18.20
C ALA A 388 -22.38 -6.97 -18.85
N GLY A 389 -21.83 -6.68 -20.01
CA GLY A 389 -22.09 -5.43 -20.75
C GLY A 389 -21.40 -4.18 -20.20
N ALA A 390 -20.52 -4.29 -19.19
CA ALA A 390 -19.80 -3.17 -18.63
C ALA A 390 -18.62 -2.72 -19.52
N LYS A 391 -18.27 -1.43 -19.44
CA LYS A 391 -17.00 -0.93 -19.95
C LYS A 391 -15.92 -1.18 -18.89
N VAL A 392 -14.79 -1.76 -19.29
CA VAL A 392 -13.66 -2.07 -18.43
C VAL A 392 -12.42 -1.31 -18.88
N GLU A 393 -11.73 -0.66 -17.95
CA GLU A 393 -10.47 0.03 -18.19
C GLU A 393 -9.46 -0.37 -17.12
N ALA A 394 -8.30 -0.89 -17.53
CA ALA A 394 -7.16 -1.16 -16.67
C ALA A 394 -6.19 0.04 -16.70
N THR A 395 -5.82 0.54 -15.54
CA THR A 395 -4.96 1.74 -15.40
C THR A 395 -3.95 1.58 -14.28
N ASN A 396 -2.99 2.49 -14.18
CA ASN A 396 -2.03 2.57 -13.07
C ASN A 396 -1.32 1.23 -12.80
N SER A 397 -0.93 0.51 -13.88
CA SER A 397 -0.18 -0.72 -13.72
C SER A 397 1.27 -0.44 -13.37
N TYR A 398 1.74 -1.08 -12.30
CA TYR A 398 3.15 -1.11 -11.94
C TYR A 398 3.61 -2.53 -11.68
N ASN A 399 4.92 -2.77 -11.89
CA ASN A 399 5.51 -4.09 -11.80
C ASN A 399 5.71 -4.52 -10.36
N GLY A 400 5.59 -5.83 -10.10
CA GLY A 400 6.05 -6.45 -8.87
C GLY A 400 7.55 -6.74 -8.93
N TRP A 401 8.10 -7.00 -7.78
CA TRP A 401 9.43 -7.57 -7.59
C TRP A 401 9.29 -9.05 -7.31
N GLN A 402 9.66 -9.87 -8.32
CA GLN A 402 9.53 -11.31 -8.20
C GLN A 402 10.51 -11.84 -7.14
N PRO A 403 10.03 -12.62 -6.15
CA PRO A 403 10.87 -13.14 -5.09
C PRO A 403 12.03 -13.99 -5.61
N ASN A 404 13.22 -13.75 -5.05
CA ASN A 404 14.42 -14.53 -5.34
C ASN A 404 15.05 -15.05 -4.05
N ILE A 405 14.83 -16.33 -3.71
CA ILE A 405 15.40 -16.96 -2.52
C ILE A 405 16.89 -17.30 -2.68
N ASP A 406 17.40 -17.34 -3.90
CA ASP A 406 18.79 -17.63 -4.24
C ASP A 406 19.61 -16.34 -4.42
N SER A 407 19.10 -15.19 -3.96
CA SER A 407 19.78 -13.91 -4.04
C SER A 407 21.09 -13.91 -3.27
N PRO A 408 22.24 -13.60 -3.91
CA PRO A 408 23.52 -13.50 -3.22
C PRO A 408 23.55 -12.47 -2.09
N ILE A 409 22.87 -11.33 -2.26
CA ILE A 409 22.81 -10.30 -1.20
C ILE A 409 21.98 -10.76 -0.01
N LEU A 410 20.95 -11.58 -0.22
CA LEU A 410 20.18 -12.17 0.85
C LEU A 410 21.07 -13.03 1.77
N GLU A 411 21.91 -13.91 1.19
CA GLU A 411 22.79 -14.75 1.99
C GLU A 411 23.82 -13.93 2.78
N VAL A 412 24.43 -12.92 2.15
CA VAL A 412 25.37 -12.01 2.82
C VAL A 412 24.69 -11.31 4.01
N MET A 413 23.46 -10.83 3.82
CA MET A 413 22.75 -10.08 4.86
C MET A 413 22.25 -10.98 5.99
N LYS A 414 21.80 -12.20 5.70
CA LYS A 414 21.46 -13.22 6.71
C LYS A 414 22.66 -13.55 7.62
N GLU A 415 23.85 -13.77 7.00
CA GLU A 415 25.07 -13.98 7.76
C GLU A 415 25.43 -12.79 8.64
N ALA A 416 25.39 -11.56 8.08
CA ALA A 416 25.68 -10.34 8.81
C ALA A 416 24.71 -10.16 10.00
N TYR A 417 23.42 -10.36 9.77
CA TYR A 417 22.39 -10.24 10.82
C TYR A 417 22.64 -11.25 11.97
N LYS A 418 22.89 -12.51 11.62
CA LYS A 418 23.17 -13.57 12.58
C LYS A 418 24.44 -13.32 13.40
N GLU A 419 25.51 -12.82 12.76
CA GLU A 419 26.75 -12.45 13.46
C GLU A 419 26.56 -11.28 14.43
N LEU A 420 25.76 -10.29 14.04
CA LEU A 420 25.52 -9.10 14.88
C LEU A 420 24.58 -9.38 16.05
N PHE A 421 23.50 -10.13 15.82
CA PHE A 421 22.39 -10.22 16.79
C PHE A 421 22.18 -11.62 17.35
N GLY A 422 22.88 -12.64 16.85
CA GLY A 422 22.82 -14.01 17.36
C GLY A 422 21.54 -14.78 17.02
N VAL A 423 20.65 -14.20 16.21
CA VAL A 423 19.39 -14.78 15.75
C VAL A 423 19.31 -14.72 14.22
N ASP A 424 18.51 -15.59 13.63
CA ASP A 424 18.28 -15.56 12.18
C ASP A 424 17.25 -14.46 11.85
N ALA A 425 17.49 -13.73 10.75
CA ALA A 425 16.50 -12.80 10.20
C ALA A 425 15.37 -13.56 9.50
N GLU A 426 14.19 -12.98 9.48
CA GLU A 426 13.05 -13.52 8.74
C GLU A 426 13.05 -13.04 7.29
N VAL A 427 12.97 -13.98 6.34
CA VAL A 427 12.89 -13.66 4.92
C VAL A 427 11.42 -13.53 4.53
N LYS A 428 11.05 -12.40 3.94
CA LYS A 428 9.66 -12.04 3.65
C LYS A 428 9.47 -11.62 2.19
N VAL A 429 8.21 -11.66 1.78
CA VAL A 429 7.72 -11.03 0.55
C VAL A 429 6.55 -10.14 0.90
N MET A 430 6.59 -8.89 0.49
CA MET A 430 5.54 -7.92 0.78
C MET A 430 4.41 -8.02 -0.25
N HIS A 431 3.17 -8.17 0.21
CA HIS A 431 2.01 -8.14 -0.69
C HIS A 431 1.45 -6.72 -0.86
N ALA A 432 2.37 -5.75 -0.94
CA ALA A 432 2.12 -4.34 -1.27
C ALA A 432 3.22 -3.88 -2.24
N GLY A 433 3.15 -2.66 -2.76
CA GLY A 433 4.19 -2.10 -3.62
C GLY A 433 5.43 -1.72 -2.81
N LEU A 434 6.59 -1.82 -3.44
CA LEU A 434 7.86 -1.20 -3.08
C LEU A 434 8.50 -0.70 -4.37
N GLU A 435 9.25 0.39 -4.30
CA GLU A 435 9.96 0.93 -5.47
C GLU A 435 10.90 -0.09 -6.13
N CYS A 436 11.36 -1.09 -5.37
CA CYS A 436 12.14 -2.23 -5.88
C CYS A 436 11.51 -2.91 -7.09
N GLY A 437 10.17 -3.07 -7.12
CA GLY A 437 9.46 -3.68 -8.25
C GLY A 437 9.58 -2.85 -9.52
N ILE A 438 9.46 -1.54 -9.40
CA ILE A 438 9.58 -0.61 -10.53
C ILE A 438 11.05 -0.50 -10.97
N ILE A 439 11.96 -0.35 -10.01
CA ILE A 439 13.40 -0.25 -10.27
C ILE A 439 13.90 -1.52 -10.97
N GLN A 440 13.43 -2.71 -10.56
CA GLN A 440 13.80 -3.97 -11.24
C GLN A 440 13.38 -3.98 -12.72
N GLY A 441 12.27 -3.34 -13.07
CA GLY A 441 11.86 -3.19 -14.47
C GLY A 441 12.89 -2.43 -15.31
N ALA A 442 13.54 -1.40 -14.76
CA ALA A 442 14.59 -0.63 -15.40
C ALA A 442 15.99 -1.27 -15.28
N TYR A 443 16.21 -2.05 -14.22
CA TYR A 443 17.49 -2.69 -13.87
C TYR A 443 17.31 -4.18 -13.55
N PRO A 444 16.96 -5.03 -14.52
CA PRO A 444 16.55 -6.42 -14.29
C PRO A 444 17.66 -7.35 -13.77
N SER A 445 18.93 -6.94 -13.87
CA SER A 445 20.08 -7.71 -13.37
C SER A 445 20.52 -7.28 -11.96
N MET A 446 19.93 -6.23 -11.38
CA MET A 446 20.28 -5.73 -10.07
C MET A 446 19.75 -6.67 -8.99
N ASP A 447 20.62 -7.13 -8.09
CA ASP A 447 20.23 -7.95 -6.94
C ASP A 447 19.74 -7.04 -5.82
N MET A 448 18.53 -7.28 -5.31
CA MET A 448 17.86 -6.33 -4.42
C MET A 448 17.44 -6.96 -3.11
N ILE A 449 17.42 -6.16 -2.06
CA ILE A 449 16.87 -6.50 -0.76
C ILE A 449 16.33 -5.25 -0.08
N SER A 450 15.19 -5.36 0.62
CA SER A 450 14.63 -4.26 1.40
C SER A 450 14.70 -4.58 2.89
N ILE A 451 15.09 -3.60 3.67
CA ILE A 451 15.29 -3.64 5.13
C ILE A 451 14.86 -2.31 5.76
N GLY A 452 14.66 -2.31 7.07
CA GLY A 452 14.37 -1.08 7.79
C GLY A 452 14.30 -1.28 9.30
N PRO A 453 14.15 -0.18 10.04
CA PRO A 453 13.92 -0.20 11.49
C PRO A 453 12.46 -0.50 11.83
N ASP A 454 12.14 -0.62 13.13
CA ASP A 454 10.75 -0.67 13.58
C ASP A 454 10.11 0.72 13.46
N ILE A 455 9.21 0.87 12.47
CA ILE A 455 8.32 2.00 12.30
C ILE A 455 6.90 1.49 12.56
N GLU A 456 6.16 2.13 13.45
CA GLU A 456 4.79 1.76 13.75
C GLU A 456 3.84 2.89 13.38
N HIS A 457 2.67 2.50 12.88
CA HIS A 457 1.60 3.41 12.46
C HIS A 457 2.02 4.45 11.42
N PRO A 458 2.78 4.07 10.35
CA PRO A 458 3.08 4.99 9.26
C PRO A 458 1.80 5.60 8.70
N HIS A 459 1.89 6.72 8.00
CA HIS A 459 0.76 7.45 7.41
C HIS A 459 -0.32 7.91 8.42
N SER A 460 0.05 8.00 9.68
CA SER A 460 -0.84 8.35 10.80
C SER A 460 -0.18 9.35 11.74
N PRO A 461 -0.94 10.21 12.45
CA PRO A 461 -0.41 11.05 13.53
C PRO A 461 0.17 10.27 14.71
N ASP A 462 -0.03 8.95 14.76
CA ASP A 462 0.56 8.06 15.76
C ASP A 462 1.88 7.43 15.32
N GLU A 463 2.39 7.81 14.14
CA GLU A 463 3.65 7.33 13.59
C GLU A 463 4.80 7.49 14.58
N ARG A 464 5.58 6.41 14.71
CA ARG A 464 6.75 6.39 15.61
C ARG A 464 7.81 5.43 15.10
N VAL A 465 9.07 5.76 15.40
CA VAL A 465 10.23 4.92 15.08
C VAL A 465 11.00 4.56 16.35
N ARG A 466 11.39 3.28 16.46
CA ARG A 466 12.11 2.76 17.62
C ARG A 466 13.59 3.11 17.53
N ILE A 467 14.13 3.77 18.58
CA ILE A 467 15.50 4.29 18.58
C ILE A 467 16.54 3.16 18.43
N GLU A 468 16.36 2.05 19.14
CA GLU A 468 17.29 0.91 19.13
C GLU A 468 17.34 0.23 17.75
N SER A 469 16.18 0.07 17.10
CA SER A 469 16.11 -0.58 15.78
C SER A 469 16.81 0.22 14.68
N VAL A 470 16.83 1.56 14.77
CA VAL A 470 17.62 2.41 13.88
C VAL A 470 19.11 2.13 14.04
N ALA A 471 19.60 1.93 15.28
CA ALA A 471 20.99 1.56 15.51
C ALA A 471 21.32 0.17 14.98
N HIS A 472 20.40 -0.77 15.11
CA HIS A 472 20.58 -2.14 14.57
C HIS A 472 20.60 -2.13 13.03
N THR A 473 19.69 -1.40 12.38
CA THR A 473 19.68 -1.25 10.92
C THR A 473 20.97 -0.60 10.41
N TRP A 474 21.47 0.42 11.12
CA TRP A 474 22.76 1.04 10.83
C TRP A 474 23.92 0.04 10.85
N GLU A 475 24.04 -0.76 11.92
CA GLU A 475 25.10 -1.78 12.03
C GLU A 475 24.95 -2.88 10.97
N LEU A 476 23.72 -3.29 10.64
CA LEU A 476 23.46 -4.26 9.58
C LEU A 476 23.93 -3.75 8.20
N ILE A 477 23.58 -2.52 7.84
CA ILE A 477 24.03 -1.91 6.57
C ILE A 477 25.56 -1.89 6.51
N LYS A 478 26.24 -1.44 7.56
CA LYS A 478 27.70 -1.38 7.62
C LYS A 478 28.34 -2.75 7.46
N ALA A 479 27.90 -3.74 8.26
CA ALA A 479 28.42 -5.09 8.20
C ALA A 479 28.20 -5.72 6.82
N THR A 480 27.06 -5.44 6.17
CA THR A 480 26.77 -5.89 4.81
C THR A 480 27.72 -5.27 3.79
N LEU A 481 27.94 -3.95 3.84
CA LEU A 481 28.83 -3.23 2.93
C LEU A 481 30.31 -3.67 3.07
N GLU A 482 30.72 -4.09 4.27
CA GLU A 482 32.09 -4.63 4.49
C GLU A 482 32.27 -6.03 3.92
N LYS A 483 31.19 -6.84 3.85
CA LYS A 483 31.21 -8.22 3.33
C LYS A 483 31.09 -8.29 1.80
N ILE A 484 30.39 -7.35 1.16
CA ILE A 484 30.29 -7.25 -0.31
C ILE A 484 31.62 -6.78 -0.90
#